data_ef25be70e87f37be31a0feacce9b669a
#
_entry.id   ef25be70e87f37be31a0feacce9b669a
#
_cell.length_a   1.000
_cell.length_b   1.000
_cell.length_c   1.000
_cell.angle_alpha   90.00
_cell.angle_beta   90.00
_cell.angle_gamma   90.00
#
_symmetry.space_group_name_H-M   'P 1'
#
loop_
_entity.id
_entity.type
_entity.pdbx_description
1 polymer ?
#
loop_
_entity_poly.entity_id
_entity_poly.type
_entity_poly.pdbx_seq_one_letter_code
_entity_poly.pdbx_strand_id
1 'polypeptide(L)'
;MNKADKNSLKRSKEITNDYFLFLDQHISDVISGNVDHFLEINQIADKLSLSHKHLTDTIQKETGNHPCHYYDLKIIDQAKNMLSNSDKSVSEIARTLTYDPSNFSKFFKKFVGQTPGLFRKESKI
;
A
#
# COMPACT_ATOMS: atom_id res chain seq x y z
N MET A 1 24.41 4.92 -24.99
CA MET A 1 23.88 3.83 -24.15
C MET A 1 23.97 2.49 -24.89
N ASN A 2 24.51 1.50 -24.23
CA ASN A 2 24.60 0.16 -24.83
C ASN A 2 23.31 -0.63 -24.62
N LYS A 3 23.24 -1.80 -25.23
CA LYS A 3 22.04 -2.67 -25.21
C LYS A 3 21.67 -3.15 -23.78
N ALA A 4 22.67 -3.36 -22.94
CA ALA A 4 22.46 -3.81 -21.56
C ALA A 4 21.77 -2.72 -20.72
N ASP A 5 22.12 -1.46 -20.92
CA ASP A 5 21.51 -0.34 -20.20
C ASP A 5 20.04 -0.21 -20.52
N LYS A 6 19.66 -0.38 -21.78
CA LYS A 6 18.25 -0.36 -22.21
C LYS A 6 17.47 -1.49 -21.60
N ASN A 7 18.05 -2.69 -21.55
CA ASN A 7 17.41 -3.86 -20.94
C ASN A 7 17.23 -3.67 -19.42
N SER A 8 18.22 -3.09 -18.74
CA SER A 8 18.13 -2.80 -17.32
C SER A 8 17.03 -1.80 -17.01
N LEU A 9 16.91 -0.73 -17.80
CA LEU A 9 15.85 0.27 -17.62
C LEU A 9 14.47 -0.34 -17.85
N LYS A 10 14.31 -1.16 -18.88
CA LYS A 10 13.05 -1.85 -19.16
C LYS A 10 12.67 -2.77 -18.01
N ARG A 11 13.63 -3.55 -17.51
CA ARG A 11 13.39 -4.48 -16.38
C ARG A 11 13.01 -3.73 -15.11
N SER A 12 13.66 -2.60 -14.83
CA SER A 12 13.33 -1.78 -13.65
C SER A 12 11.89 -1.28 -13.71
N LYS A 13 11.43 -0.85 -14.87
CA LYS A 13 10.05 -0.39 -15.07
C LYS A 13 9.05 -1.53 -14.93
N GLU A 14 9.38 -2.70 -15.45
CA GLU A 14 8.56 -3.90 -15.32
C GLU A 14 8.40 -4.29 -13.85
N ILE A 15 9.49 -4.32 -13.09
CA ILE A 15 9.46 -4.63 -11.66
C ILE A 15 8.59 -3.64 -10.91
N THR A 16 8.74 -2.35 -11.19
CA THR A 16 7.96 -1.30 -10.54
C THR A 16 6.47 -1.48 -10.83
N ASN A 17 6.12 -1.71 -12.08
CA ASN A 17 4.74 -1.93 -12.48
C ASN A 17 4.16 -3.20 -11.86
N ASP A 18 4.92 -4.30 -11.87
CA ASP A 18 4.51 -5.55 -11.25
C ASP A 18 4.25 -5.38 -9.75
N TYR A 19 5.11 -4.60 -9.06
CA TYR A 19 4.94 -4.32 -7.65
C TYR A 19 3.63 -3.57 -7.39
N PHE A 20 3.34 -2.52 -8.16
CA PHE A 20 2.11 -1.75 -7.98
C PHE A 20 0.86 -2.60 -8.27
N LEU A 21 0.88 -3.41 -9.30
CA LEU A 21 -0.23 -4.32 -9.62
C LEU A 21 -0.42 -5.35 -8.50
N PHE A 22 0.69 -5.87 -7.97
CA PHE A 22 0.63 -6.81 -6.84
C PHE A 22 -0.03 -6.15 -5.62
N LEU A 23 0.37 -4.91 -5.30
CA LEU A 23 -0.21 -4.20 -4.16
C LEU A 23 -1.71 -4.01 -4.32
N ASP A 24 -2.16 -3.59 -5.49
CA ASP A 24 -3.59 -3.37 -5.73
C ASP A 24 -4.39 -4.66 -5.51
N GLN A 25 -3.92 -5.77 -6.05
CA GLN A 25 -4.58 -7.06 -5.89
C GLN A 25 -4.52 -7.55 -4.44
N HIS A 26 -3.36 -7.43 -3.82
CA HIS A 26 -3.14 -7.90 -2.44
C HIS A 26 -4.03 -7.13 -1.46
N ILE A 27 -4.09 -5.81 -1.57
CA ILE A 27 -4.93 -4.97 -0.70
C ILE A 27 -6.41 -5.32 -0.90
N SER A 28 -6.83 -5.50 -2.15
CA SER A 28 -8.18 -5.95 -2.45
C SER A 28 -8.49 -7.31 -1.80
N ASP A 29 -7.55 -8.24 -1.85
CA ASP A 29 -7.70 -9.57 -1.24
C ASP A 29 -7.80 -9.49 0.27
N VAL A 30 -7.06 -8.61 0.92
CA VAL A 30 -7.17 -8.39 2.37
C VAL A 30 -8.55 -7.81 2.72
N ILE A 31 -8.98 -6.78 2.01
CA ILE A 31 -10.26 -6.12 2.26
C ILE A 31 -11.43 -7.09 2.09
N SER A 32 -11.37 -7.95 1.08
CA SER A 32 -12.43 -8.95 0.82
C SER A 32 -12.39 -10.16 1.76
N GLY A 33 -11.33 -10.29 2.56
CA GLY A 33 -11.18 -11.43 3.47
C GLY A 33 -10.57 -12.66 2.83
N ASN A 34 -10.16 -12.60 1.56
CA ASN A 34 -9.50 -13.72 0.88
C ASN A 34 -8.10 -13.97 1.44
N VAL A 35 -7.48 -12.95 1.98
CA VAL A 35 -6.19 -13.01 2.68
C VAL A 35 -6.39 -12.35 4.04
N ASP A 36 -5.88 -12.95 5.10
CA ASP A 36 -6.20 -12.54 6.46
C ASP A 36 -5.24 -11.53 7.07
N HIS A 37 -4.19 -11.14 6.36
CA HIS A 37 -3.25 -10.12 6.85
C HIS A 37 -2.44 -9.54 5.70
N PHE A 38 -1.87 -8.35 5.91
CA PHE A 38 -0.97 -7.73 4.94
C PHE A 38 0.41 -8.38 5.00
N LEU A 39 0.95 -8.71 3.82
CA LEU A 39 2.30 -9.25 3.70
C LEU A 39 3.33 -8.17 4.00
N GLU A 40 4.50 -8.60 4.49
CA GLU A 40 5.65 -7.71 4.63
C GLU A 40 6.36 -7.57 3.28
N ILE A 41 7.18 -6.53 3.12
CA ILE A 41 7.87 -6.24 1.86
C ILE A 41 8.73 -7.41 1.40
N ASN A 42 9.45 -8.07 2.33
CA ASN A 42 10.27 -9.24 1.97
C ASN A 42 9.43 -10.39 1.42
N GLN A 43 8.22 -10.57 1.94
CA GLN A 43 7.30 -11.61 1.46
C GLN A 43 6.78 -11.24 0.06
N ILE A 44 6.50 -9.97 -0.19
CA ILE A 44 6.09 -9.49 -1.51
C ILE A 44 7.22 -9.69 -2.52
N ALA A 45 8.45 -9.36 -2.14
CA ALA A 45 9.61 -9.57 -2.99
C ALA A 45 9.72 -11.05 -3.40
N ASP A 46 9.54 -11.98 -2.45
CA ASP A 46 9.53 -13.41 -2.73
C ASP A 46 8.45 -13.78 -3.76
N LYS A 47 7.26 -13.23 -3.63
CA LYS A 47 6.16 -13.47 -4.58
C LYS A 47 6.49 -12.97 -5.97
N LEU A 48 7.30 -11.92 -6.08
CA LEU A 48 7.74 -11.36 -7.36
C LEU A 48 9.06 -11.99 -7.85
N SER A 49 9.56 -13.01 -7.16
CA SER A 49 10.81 -13.71 -7.47
C SER A 49 12.04 -12.79 -7.42
N LEU A 50 12.03 -11.86 -6.46
CA LEU A 50 13.09 -10.89 -6.25
C LEU A 50 13.62 -10.95 -4.83
N SER A 51 14.88 -10.56 -4.63
CA SER A 51 15.38 -10.32 -3.28
C SER A 51 14.76 -9.04 -2.73
N HIS A 52 14.67 -8.93 -1.42
CA HIS A 52 14.19 -7.72 -0.74
C HIS A 52 15.01 -6.49 -1.18
N LYS A 53 16.35 -6.66 -1.20
CA LYS A 53 17.25 -5.58 -1.61
C LYS A 53 17.01 -5.16 -3.06
N HIS A 54 16.86 -6.11 -3.98
CA HIS A 54 16.64 -5.81 -5.39
C HIS A 54 15.33 -5.03 -5.59
N LEU A 55 14.26 -5.48 -4.95
CA LEU A 55 12.97 -4.76 -5.02
C LEU A 55 13.10 -3.34 -4.48
N THR A 56 13.67 -3.19 -3.27
CA THR A 56 13.81 -1.88 -2.62
C THR A 56 14.65 -0.93 -3.46
N ASP A 57 15.82 -1.37 -3.93
CA ASP A 57 16.71 -0.54 -4.72
C ASP A 57 16.07 -0.13 -6.04
N THR A 58 15.35 -1.05 -6.69
CA THR A 58 14.68 -0.77 -7.96
C THR A 58 13.57 0.25 -7.81
N ILE A 59 12.68 0.05 -6.84
CA ILE A 59 11.56 0.98 -6.60
C ILE A 59 12.10 2.36 -6.21
N GLN A 60 13.09 2.42 -5.33
CA GLN A 60 13.68 3.69 -4.90
C GLN A 60 14.35 4.42 -6.05
N LYS A 61 15.05 3.71 -6.92
CA LYS A 61 15.69 4.29 -8.10
C LYS A 61 14.67 4.81 -9.11
N GLU A 62 13.61 4.05 -9.36
CA GLU A 62 12.58 4.41 -10.35
C GLU A 62 11.66 5.54 -9.88
N THR A 63 11.36 5.60 -8.58
CA THR A 63 10.30 6.46 -8.05
C THR A 63 10.77 7.50 -7.05
N GLY A 64 11.97 7.34 -6.49
CA GLY A 64 12.50 8.22 -5.46
C GLY A 64 12.07 7.87 -4.05
N ASN A 65 11.21 6.87 -3.86
CA ASN A 65 10.69 6.49 -2.55
C ASN A 65 10.84 4.99 -2.28
N HIS A 66 10.88 4.63 -1.00
CA HIS A 66 10.90 3.24 -0.56
C HIS A 66 9.58 2.53 -0.93
N PRO A 67 9.62 1.22 -1.22
CA PRO A 67 8.40 0.45 -1.52
C PRO A 67 7.29 0.62 -0.48
N CYS A 68 7.62 0.70 0.80
CA CYS A 68 6.65 0.87 1.88
C CYS A 68 5.82 2.14 1.73
N HIS A 69 6.39 3.20 1.16
CA HIS A 69 5.70 4.46 0.95
C HIS A 69 4.43 4.26 0.11
N TYR A 70 4.53 3.55 -1.00
CA TYR A 70 3.39 3.29 -1.88
C TYR A 70 2.40 2.31 -1.29
N TYR A 71 2.89 1.31 -0.57
CA TYR A 71 2.06 0.35 0.13
C TYR A 71 1.16 1.06 1.14
N ASP A 72 1.77 1.90 1.97
CA ASP A 72 1.04 2.66 2.98
C ASP A 72 0.04 3.63 2.35
N LEU A 73 0.43 4.34 1.28
CA LEU A 73 -0.46 5.26 0.59
C LEU A 73 -1.67 4.54 -0.01
N LYS A 74 -1.47 3.37 -0.60
CA LYS A 74 -2.57 2.60 -1.17
C LYS A 74 -3.53 2.10 -0.11
N ILE A 75 -3.02 1.67 1.05
CA ILE A 75 -3.86 1.28 2.20
C ILE A 75 -4.65 2.50 2.69
N ILE A 76 -4.00 3.64 2.84
CA ILE A 76 -4.65 4.88 3.27
C ILE A 76 -5.74 5.30 2.28
N ASP A 77 -5.51 5.17 0.98
CA ASP A 77 -6.53 5.50 -0.03
C ASP A 77 -7.78 4.64 0.13
N GLN A 78 -7.61 3.35 0.42
CA GLN A 78 -8.74 2.47 0.70
C GLN A 78 -9.46 2.85 1.98
N ALA A 79 -8.71 3.22 3.02
CA ALA A 79 -9.29 3.71 4.27
C ALA A 79 -10.12 4.97 4.03
N LYS A 80 -9.59 5.93 3.28
CA LYS A 80 -10.31 7.16 2.93
C LYS A 80 -11.61 6.84 2.18
N ASN A 81 -11.55 5.93 1.23
CA ASN A 81 -12.71 5.52 0.46
C ASN A 81 -13.80 4.93 1.37
N MET A 82 -13.44 4.04 2.27
CA MET A 82 -14.40 3.45 3.21
C MET A 82 -14.97 4.48 4.18
N LEU A 83 -14.14 5.42 4.66
CA LEU A 83 -14.60 6.49 5.55
C LEU A 83 -15.60 7.42 4.85
N SER A 84 -15.36 7.73 3.58
CA SER A 84 -16.20 8.67 2.82
C SER A 84 -17.44 8.02 2.24
N ASN A 85 -17.38 6.76 1.84
CA ASN A 85 -18.40 6.12 1.02
C ASN A 85 -19.13 4.97 1.70
N SER A 86 -18.91 4.74 3.00
CA SER A 86 -19.65 3.73 3.75
C SER A 86 -20.01 4.26 5.14
N ASP A 87 -20.93 3.56 5.80
CA ASP A 87 -21.34 3.87 7.18
C ASP A 87 -20.64 2.99 8.20
N LYS A 88 -19.64 2.21 7.78
CA LYS A 88 -18.87 1.38 8.70
C LYS A 88 -18.20 2.24 9.75
N SER A 89 -18.17 1.77 11.00
CA SER A 89 -17.45 2.49 12.05
C SER A 89 -15.95 2.50 11.77
N VAL A 90 -15.25 3.44 12.38
CA VAL A 90 -13.77 3.49 12.28
C VAL A 90 -13.18 2.17 12.73
N SER A 91 -13.72 1.56 13.80
CA SER A 91 -13.25 0.27 14.30
C SER A 91 -13.47 -0.86 13.28
N GLU A 92 -14.60 -0.88 12.60
CA GLU A 92 -14.87 -1.87 11.55
C GLU A 92 -13.93 -1.72 10.37
N ILE A 93 -13.68 -0.48 9.96
CA ILE A 93 -12.73 -0.18 8.89
C ILE A 93 -11.32 -0.65 9.27
N ALA A 94 -10.89 -0.36 10.49
CA ALA A 94 -9.60 -0.82 11.00
C ALA A 94 -9.49 -2.35 10.93
N ARG A 95 -10.52 -3.06 11.38
CA ARG A 95 -10.53 -4.53 11.36
C ARG A 95 -10.54 -5.07 9.93
N THR A 96 -11.29 -4.45 9.04
CA THR A 96 -11.29 -4.83 7.61
C THR A 96 -9.89 -4.73 7.03
N LEU A 97 -9.13 -3.72 7.45
CA LEU A 97 -7.74 -3.55 7.04
C LEU A 97 -6.75 -4.31 7.94
N THR A 98 -7.26 -5.17 8.83
CA THR A 98 -6.48 -6.03 9.73
C THR A 98 -5.61 -5.27 10.73
N TYR A 99 -6.00 -4.03 11.06
CA TYR A 99 -5.35 -3.22 12.09
C TYR A 99 -6.13 -3.26 13.39
N ASP A 100 -5.40 -3.19 14.51
CA ASP A 100 -5.99 -2.79 15.78
C ASP A 100 -6.53 -1.36 15.63
N PRO A 101 -7.74 -1.02 16.11
CA PRO A 101 -8.32 0.31 15.93
C PRO A 101 -7.43 1.47 16.39
N SER A 102 -6.75 1.32 17.52
CA SER A 102 -5.86 2.34 18.04
C SER A 102 -4.64 2.53 17.13
N ASN A 103 -4.06 1.44 16.64
CA ASN A 103 -2.93 1.50 15.71
C ASN A 103 -3.35 2.07 14.36
N PHE A 104 -4.55 1.74 13.90
CA PHE A 104 -5.10 2.28 12.67
C PHE A 104 -5.23 3.81 12.75
N SER A 105 -5.79 4.31 13.84
CA SER A 105 -5.97 5.76 14.03
C SER A 105 -4.63 6.51 14.01
N LYS A 106 -3.61 5.95 14.65
CA LYS A 106 -2.26 6.54 14.65
C LYS A 106 -1.65 6.53 13.26
N PHE A 107 -1.75 5.41 12.54
CA PHE A 107 -1.26 5.26 11.18
C PHE A 107 -1.94 6.26 10.24
N PHE A 108 -3.27 6.32 10.30
CA PHE A 108 -4.06 7.23 9.46
C PHE A 108 -3.67 8.69 9.73
N LYS A 109 -3.62 9.09 11.01
CA LYS A 109 -3.26 10.46 11.39
C LYS A 109 -1.85 10.85 10.93
N LYS A 110 -0.91 9.90 10.99
CA LYS A 110 0.46 10.14 10.54
C LYS A 110 0.51 10.51 9.05
N PHE A 111 -0.27 9.82 8.21
CA PHE A 111 -0.24 10.02 6.75
C PHE A 111 -1.18 11.12 6.27
N VAL A 112 -2.30 11.33 6.95
CA VAL A 112 -3.36 12.25 6.50
C VAL A 112 -3.33 13.58 7.26
N GLY A 113 -2.78 13.58 8.47
CA GLY A 113 -2.76 14.77 9.32
C GLY A 113 -4.03 14.97 10.16
N GLN A 114 -5.02 14.10 10.00
CA GLN A 114 -6.28 14.13 10.73
C GLN A 114 -6.62 12.74 11.25
N THR A 115 -7.40 12.66 12.33
CA THR A 115 -7.94 11.39 12.79
C THR A 115 -8.95 10.86 11.75
N PRO A 116 -9.17 9.54 11.70
CA PRO A 116 -10.19 8.99 10.81
C PRO A 116 -11.58 9.60 11.01
N GLY A 117 -11.97 9.83 12.26
CA GLY A 117 -13.28 10.42 12.57
C GLY A 117 -13.42 11.84 12.03
N LEU A 118 -12.39 12.66 12.21
CA LEU A 118 -12.40 14.04 11.69
C LEU A 118 -12.40 14.05 10.16
N PHE A 119 -11.62 13.21 9.53
CA PHE A 119 -11.59 13.06 8.08
C PHE A 119 -13.00 12.73 7.55
N ARG A 120 -13.67 11.77 8.16
CA ARG A 120 -15.03 11.36 7.78
C ARG A 120 -15.99 12.53 7.89
N LYS A 121 -15.97 13.25 9.01
CA LYS A 121 -16.85 14.37 9.27
C LYS A 121 -16.69 15.45 8.20
N GLU A 122 -15.47 15.80 7.85
CA GLU A 122 -15.18 16.83 6.85
C GLU A 122 -15.52 16.37 5.43
N SER A 123 -15.35 15.10 5.11
CA SER A 123 -15.61 14.57 3.78
C SER A 123 -17.10 14.44 3.46
N LYS A 124 -17.98 14.50 4.47
CA LYS A 124 -19.42 14.38 4.30
C LYS A 124 -20.17 15.74 4.31
N ILE A 125 -19.45 16.82 4.32
CA ILE A 125 -20.05 18.16 4.29
C ILE A 125 -20.50 18.52 2.86
#